data_62335ec412d224b9b506e7459bcc2164
#
_entry.id   62335ec412d224b9b506e7459bcc2164
#
_cell.length_a   1.000
_cell.length_b   1.000
_cell.length_c   1.000
_cell.angle_alpha   90.00
_cell.angle_beta   90.00
_cell.angle_gamma   90.00
#
_symmetry.space_group_name_H-M   'P 1'
#
loop_
_entity.id
_entity.type
_entity.pdbx_description
1 polymer ?
#
loop_
_entity_poly.entity_id
_entity_poly.type
_entity_poly.pdbx_seq_one_letter_code
_entity_poly.pdbx_strand_id
1 'polypeptide(L)'
;MSEALTTYEPVAAVVRTDHENYKLTIGNKQVLLKRDTDFGKYGKANKPSLLKSGAEKVLMAYGVESRFILEQAVENFGDADHAPLFFYRFRCELWKGDQHITDGYGVANSNESACGRAPKWDLANQRIKIAKKRAMVDACLMIAQISGMFTADMEDSTLDEQSFENVARSVTRPDDLISAKQVKRLYTLCTRNSVDSDTAAKIISDAGYKTAKEIKQKDYDAICNKIESYSETVEGEIVN
;
A
#
# COMPACT_ATOMS: atom_id res chain seq x y z
N MET A 1 43.73 15.19 11.07
CA MET A 1 42.46 15.94 11.00
C MET A 1 41.38 14.94 11.33
N SER A 2 40.72 15.10 12.46
CA SER A 2 39.62 14.21 12.87
C SER A 2 38.42 14.51 11.97
N GLU A 3 38.04 13.55 11.11
CA GLU A 3 36.77 13.62 10.38
C GLU A 3 35.66 13.58 11.43
N ALA A 4 34.93 14.68 11.54
CA ALA A 4 33.75 14.73 12.39
C ALA A 4 32.75 13.73 11.78
N LEU A 5 32.48 12.65 12.50
CA LEU A 5 31.37 11.75 12.20
C LEU A 5 30.09 12.59 12.11
N THR A 6 29.61 12.80 10.91
CA THR A 6 28.33 13.50 10.69
C THR A 6 27.25 12.57 11.21
N THR A 7 26.82 12.78 12.44
CA THR A 7 25.71 12.05 13.03
C THR A 7 24.44 12.48 12.31
N TYR A 8 23.79 11.55 11.62
CA TYR A 8 22.46 11.76 11.08
C TYR A 8 21.47 11.82 12.23
N GLU A 9 20.78 12.93 12.34
CA GLU A 9 19.72 13.04 13.33
C GLU A 9 18.60 12.05 12.97
N PRO A 10 18.25 11.12 13.88
CA PRO A 10 17.09 10.26 13.69
C PRO A 10 15.83 11.12 13.59
N VAL A 11 14.72 10.51 13.21
CA VAL A 11 13.42 11.21 13.27
C VAL A 11 13.19 11.70 14.68
N ALA A 12 13.27 13.01 14.88
CA ALA A 12 13.25 13.63 16.21
C ALA A 12 11.89 13.51 16.90
N ALA A 13 10.81 13.47 16.12
CA ALA A 13 9.46 13.26 16.63
C ALA A 13 8.57 12.63 15.57
N VAL A 14 7.71 11.74 16.00
CA VAL A 14 6.63 11.18 15.21
C VAL A 14 5.32 11.49 15.91
N VAL A 15 4.46 12.26 15.26
CA VAL A 15 3.15 12.59 15.79
C VAL A 15 2.10 11.98 14.88
N ARG A 16 1.20 11.20 15.45
CA ARG A 16 -0.02 10.78 14.78
C ARG A 16 -0.97 11.95 14.78
N THR A 17 -1.21 12.58 13.62
CA THR A 17 -2.00 13.82 13.53
C THR A 17 -3.50 13.56 13.58
N ASP A 18 -3.92 12.38 13.14
CA ASP A 18 -5.28 11.86 13.14
C ASP A 18 -5.19 10.33 13.06
N HIS A 19 -6.30 9.63 12.96
CA HIS A 19 -6.30 8.16 12.83
C HIS A 19 -5.67 7.66 11.51
N GLU A 20 -5.30 8.55 10.58
CA GLU A 20 -4.96 8.21 9.21
C GLU A 20 -3.58 8.68 8.75
N ASN A 21 -2.89 9.57 9.46
CA ASN A 21 -1.64 10.15 8.99
C ASN A 21 -0.56 10.18 10.09
N TYR A 22 0.71 10.13 9.67
CA TYR A 22 1.86 10.35 10.52
C TYR A 22 2.62 11.60 10.07
N LYS A 23 3.00 12.43 11.02
CA LYS A 23 3.89 13.58 10.81
C LYS A 23 5.24 13.26 11.42
N LEU A 24 6.27 13.20 10.56
CA LEU A 24 7.65 12.98 10.95
C LEU A 24 8.37 14.33 10.98
N THR A 25 9.18 14.56 12.01
CA THR A 25 10.08 15.70 12.08
C THR A 25 11.51 15.21 11.89
N ILE A 26 12.19 15.69 10.84
CA ILE A 26 13.56 15.34 10.46
C ILE A 26 14.37 16.63 10.42
N GLY A 27 15.17 16.88 11.45
CA GLY A 27 15.80 18.18 11.64
C GLY A 27 14.76 19.30 11.68
N ASN A 28 14.87 20.28 10.76
CA ASN A 28 13.91 21.38 10.62
C ASN A 28 12.79 21.12 9.61
N LYS A 29 12.75 19.92 9.01
CA LYS A 29 11.75 19.55 8.00
C LYS A 29 10.65 18.71 8.60
N GLN A 30 9.44 18.86 8.05
CA GLN A 30 8.27 18.06 8.42
C GLN A 30 7.81 17.25 7.20
N VAL A 31 7.60 15.95 7.39
CA VAL A 31 7.11 15.03 6.38
C VAL A 31 5.77 14.48 6.81
N LEU A 32 4.75 14.66 6.00
CA LEU A 32 3.44 14.07 6.21
C LEU A 32 3.34 12.77 5.42
N LEU A 33 3.18 11.66 6.13
CA LEU A 33 2.89 10.34 5.56
C LEU A 33 1.40 10.07 5.64
N LYS A 34 0.78 9.82 4.49
CA LYS A 34 -0.66 9.54 4.36
C LYS A 34 -0.90 8.04 4.35
N ARG A 35 -1.91 7.61 5.08
CA ARG A 35 -2.37 6.23 5.06
C ARG A 35 -2.79 5.81 3.64
N ASP A 36 -2.59 4.53 3.32
CA ASP A 36 -2.93 3.87 2.05
C ASP A 36 -2.23 4.48 0.81
N THR A 37 -1.38 5.50 1.00
CA THR A 37 -0.54 6.10 -0.04
C THR A 37 0.94 5.94 0.31
N ASP A 38 1.35 6.32 1.51
CA ASP A 38 2.73 6.34 1.97
C ASP A 38 3.05 5.21 2.93
N PHE A 39 2.04 4.68 3.59
CA PHE A 39 2.10 3.49 4.43
C PHE A 39 0.75 2.79 4.46
N GLY A 40 0.71 1.51 4.81
CA GLY A 40 -0.53 0.77 4.93
C GLY A 40 -0.37 -0.47 5.80
N LYS A 41 -1.49 -0.96 6.34
CA LYS A 41 -1.51 -2.21 7.09
C LYS A 41 -2.04 -3.31 6.19
N TYR A 42 -1.20 -4.30 5.92
CA TYR A 42 -1.50 -5.43 5.05
C TYR A 42 -1.48 -6.74 5.83
N GLY A 43 -2.43 -7.61 5.51
CA GLY A 43 -2.52 -8.92 6.14
C GLY A 43 -2.68 -8.85 7.67
N LYS A 44 -2.01 -9.77 8.36
CA LYS A 44 -2.03 -9.90 9.83
C LYS A 44 -0.87 -9.17 10.52
N ALA A 45 -0.14 -8.33 9.80
CA ALA A 45 1.03 -7.63 10.34
C ALA A 45 0.64 -6.75 11.54
N ASN A 46 1.45 -6.77 12.58
CA ASN A 46 1.23 -5.95 13.78
C ASN A 46 1.54 -4.46 13.53
N LYS A 47 2.48 -4.19 12.61
CA LYS A 47 2.92 -2.84 12.24
C LYS A 47 2.52 -2.54 10.81
N PRO A 48 2.24 -1.27 10.45
CA PRO A 48 2.05 -0.88 9.06
C PRO A 48 3.35 -1.00 8.27
N SER A 49 3.24 -1.33 6.99
CA SER A 49 4.35 -1.32 6.04
C SER A 49 4.56 0.07 5.48
N LEU A 50 5.82 0.52 5.40
CA LEU A 50 6.16 1.74 4.70
C LEU A 50 6.15 1.47 3.19
N LEU A 51 5.41 2.26 2.44
CA LEU A 51 5.33 2.14 0.98
C LEU A 51 6.45 2.94 0.30
N LYS A 52 6.66 2.67 -0.98
CA LYS A 52 7.69 3.33 -1.78
C LYS A 52 7.55 4.86 -1.72
N SER A 53 6.35 5.41 -1.90
CA SER A 53 6.09 6.86 -1.86
C SER A 53 6.42 7.48 -0.50
N GLY A 54 6.15 6.77 0.59
CA GLY A 54 6.52 7.21 1.93
C GLY A 54 8.03 7.22 2.12
N ALA A 55 8.73 6.16 1.68
CA ALA A 55 10.18 6.10 1.73
C ALA A 55 10.82 7.22 0.90
N GLU A 56 10.34 7.49 -0.31
CA GLU A 56 10.84 8.58 -1.16
C GLU A 56 10.70 9.95 -0.49
N LYS A 57 9.57 10.23 0.18
CA LYS A 57 9.37 11.48 0.93
C LYS A 57 10.35 11.64 2.10
N VAL A 58 10.57 10.56 2.83
CA VAL A 58 11.51 10.56 3.96
C VAL A 58 12.94 10.77 3.47
N LEU A 59 13.38 10.03 2.45
CA LEU A 59 14.73 10.16 1.87
C LEU A 59 14.96 11.55 1.27
N MET A 60 13.94 12.13 0.61
CA MET A 60 14.01 13.52 0.11
C MET A 60 14.19 14.52 1.26
N ALA A 61 13.53 14.31 2.40
CA ALA A 61 13.71 15.18 3.56
C ALA A 61 15.11 15.10 4.15
N TYR A 62 15.75 13.93 4.15
CA TYR A 62 17.16 13.75 4.52
C TYR A 62 18.11 14.38 3.49
N GLY A 63 17.65 14.60 2.26
CA GLY A 63 18.48 15.11 1.16
C GLY A 63 19.56 14.10 0.75
N VAL A 64 19.20 12.82 0.71
CA VAL A 64 20.07 11.72 0.29
C VAL A 64 19.67 11.21 -1.09
N GLU A 65 20.67 10.70 -1.83
CA GLU A 65 20.51 10.01 -3.09
C GLU A 65 20.46 8.50 -2.87
N SER A 66 19.60 7.80 -3.62
CA SER A 66 19.54 6.35 -3.62
C SER A 66 20.25 5.79 -4.85
N ARG A 67 21.25 4.95 -4.64
CA ARG A 67 21.99 4.24 -5.69
C ARG A 67 21.69 2.75 -5.58
N PHE A 68 21.27 2.12 -6.69
CA PHE A 68 20.88 0.71 -6.69
C PHE A 68 21.96 -0.14 -7.35
N ILE A 69 22.42 -1.15 -6.63
CA ILE A 69 23.42 -2.11 -7.08
C ILE A 69 22.77 -3.47 -7.17
N LEU A 70 22.82 -4.09 -8.33
CA LEU A 70 22.43 -5.48 -8.53
C LEU A 70 23.57 -6.37 -8.00
N GLU A 71 23.34 -7.05 -6.88
CA GLU A 71 24.33 -7.95 -6.29
C GLU A 71 24.24 -9.37 -6.82
N GLN A 72 23.00 -9.81 -7.08
CA GLN A 72 22.77 -11.16 -7.57
C GLN A 72 21.54 -11.18 -8.48
N ALA A 73 21.67 -11.90 -9.60
CA ALA A 73 20.56 -12.27 -10.48
C ALA A 73 20.64 -13.75 -10.85
N VAL A 74 19.50 -14.41 -10.88
CA VAL A 74 19.31 -15.70 -11.49
C VAL A 74 18.15 -15.57 -12.46
N GLU A 75 18.39 -15.86 -13.73
CA GLU A 75 17.38 -15.77 -14.78
C GLU A 75 17.30 -17.10 -15.53
N ASN A 76 16.22 -17.82 -15.32
CA ASN A 76 15.88 -19.01 -16.06
C ASN A 76 14.45 -18.85 -16.59
N PHE A 77 14.32 -18.80 -17.90
CA PHE A 77 13.03 -18.60 -18.56
C PHE A 77 12.15 -19.86 -18.56
N GLY A 78 12.66 -20.95 -18.04
CA GLY A 78 11.96 -22.24 -18.01
C GLY A 78 11.82 -22.88 -19.40
N ASP A 79 11.25 -24.06 -19.43
CA ASP A 79 10.94 -24.82 -20.63
C ASP A 79 9.52 -25.41 -20.56
N ALA A 80 9.24 -26.48 -21.31
CA ALA A 80 7.93 -27.12 -21.29
C ALA A 80 7.62 -27.80 -19.95
N ASP A 81 8.66 -28.27 -19.26
CA ASP A 81 8.55 -29.08 -18.03
C ASP A 81 8.86 -28.25 -16.75
N HIS A 82 9.51 -27.10 -16.88
CA HIS A 82 9.99 -26.30 -15.76
C HIS A 82 9.45 -24.88 -15.79
N ALA A 83 8.93 -24.44 -14.66
CA ALA A 83 8.51 -23.05 -14.47
C ALA A 83 9.71 -22.08 -14.52
N PRO A 84 9.53 -20.85 -14.99
CA PRO A 84 10.59 -19.84 -14.99
C PRO A 84 11.03 -19.49 -13.56
N LEU A 85 12.33 -19.35 -13.37
CA LEU A 85 12.92 -18.93 -12.12
C LEU A 85 13.65 -17.61 -12.33
N PHE A 86 13.14 -16.55 -11.69
CA PHE A 86 13.81 -15.27 -11.61
C PHE A 86 14.06 -14.93 -10.14
N PHE A 87 15.28 -14.54 -9.83
CA PHE A 87 15.72 -14.12 -8.51
C PHE A 87 16.61 -12.90 -8.67
N TYR A 88 16.33 -11.86 -7.88
CA TYR A 88 17.12 -10.64 -7.85
C TYR A 88 17.37 -10.20 -6.42
N ARG A 89 18.63 -9.84 -6.14
CA ARG A 89 19.04 -9.16 -4.92
C ARG A 89 19.60 -7.80 -5.29
N PHE A 90 19.02 -6.77 -4.73
CA PHE A 90 19.52 -5.41 -4.83
C PHE A 90 19.99 -4.89 -3.49
N ARG A 91 21.05 -4.11 -3.52
CA ARG A 91 21.48 -3.21 -2.46
C ARG A 91 21.12 -1.79 -2.86
N CYS A 92 20.54 -1.03 -1.94
CA CYS A 92 20.28 0.39 -2.08
C CYS A 92 21.21 1.14 -1.15
N GLU A 93 22.19 1.82 -1.71
CA GLU A 93 23.08 2.71 -0.98
C GLU A 93 22.47 4.10 -0.88
N LEU A 94 22.50 4.69 0.31
CA LEU A 94 22.10 6.07 0.53
C LEU A 94 23.37 6.94 0.65
N TRP A 95 23.41 7.99 -0.17
CA TRP A 95 24.54 8.89 -0.25
C TRP A 95 24.12 10.34 -0.02
N LYS A 96 24.97 11.13 0.63
CA LYS A 96 24.82 12.58 0.70
C LYS A 96 26.09 13.25 0.20
N GLY A 97 26.00 13.80 -1.00
CA GLY A 97 27.22 14.17 -1.74
C GLY A 97 28.10 12.94 -1.94
N ASP A 98 29.35 13.02 -1.48
CA ASP A 98 30.33 11.93 -1.59
C ASP A 98 30.36 11.00 -0.36
N GLN A 99 29.53 11.27 0.64
CA GLN A 99 29.48 10.46 1.85
C GLN A 99 28.43 9.35 1.72
N HIS A 100 28.89 8.10 1.86
CA HIS A 100 28.01 6.93 2.03
C HIS A 100 27.44 6.92 3.45
N ILE A 101 26.13 6.73 3.59
CA ILE A 101 25.41 6.83 4.85
C ILE A 101 25.03 5.46 5.40
N THR A 102 24.31 4.70 4.61
CA THR A 102 23.83 3.36 4.97
C THR A 102 23.38 2.59 3.74
N ASP A 103 23.17 1.30 3.91
CA ASP A 103 22.65 0.39 2.90
C ASP A 103 21.32 -0.20 3.34
N GLY A 104 20.53 -0.61 2.35
CA GLY A 104 19.38 -1.48 2.55
C GLY A 104 19.34 -2.57 1.49
N TYR A 105 18.76 -3.70 1.83
CA TYR A 105 18.74 -4.87 0.98
C TYR A 105 17.32 -5.27 0.60
N GLY A 106 17.15 -5.74 -0.62
CA GLY A 106 15.87 -6.24 -1.11
C GLY A 106 16.04 -7.43 -2.03
N VAL A 107 15.24 -8.44 -1.80
CA VAL A 107 15.20 -9.66 -2.60
C VAL A 107 13.79 -9.83 -3.15
N ALA A 108 13.69 -10.33 -4.37
CA ALA A 108 12.44 -10.82 -4.94
C ALA A 108 12.70 -12.01 -5.87
N ASN A 109 11.79 -12.97 -5.86
CA ASN A 109 11.89 -14.14 -6.72
C ASN A 109 10.53 -14.57 -7.28
N SER A 110 10.53 -15.39 -8.32
CA SER A 110 9.32 -15.85 -9.00
C SER A 110 8.48 -16.85 -8.21
N ASN A 111 9.02 -17.43 -7.11
CA ASN A 111 8.30 -18.38 -6.26
C ASN A 111 7.49 -17.69 -5.15
N GLU A 112 7.53 -16.36 -5.05
CA GLU A 112 6.68 -15.64 -4.11
C GLU A 112 5.22 -15.73 -4.54
N SER A 113 4.31 -15.89 -3.57
CA SER A 113 2.86 -16.15 -3.77
C SER A 113 2.14 -15.17 -4.68
N ALA A 114 2.67 -13.96 -4.79
CA ALA A 114 2.13 -12.93 -5.66
C ALA A 114 2.37 -13.10 -7.16
N CYS A 115 3.15 -14.10 -7.56
CA CYS A 115 3.53 -14.30 -8.95
C CYS A 115 2.48 -15.01 -9.82
N GLY A 116 1.32 -15.21 -9.32
CA GLY A 116 0.38 -16.25 -9.75
C GLY A 116 -0.09 -16.28 -11.19
N ARG A 117 0.07 -15.29 -12.07
CA ARG A 117 -0.45 -15.32 -13.46
C ARG A 117 0.21 -14.36 -14.45
N ALA A 118 1.32 -13.72 -14.10
CA ALA A 118 1.97 -12.83 -15.05
C ALA A 118 2.62 -13.61 -16.19
N PRO A 119 2.61 -13.09 -17.43
CA PRO A 119 3.38 -13.66 -18.53
C PRO A 119 4.86 -13.80 -18.14
N LYS A 120 5.51 -14.85 -18.61
CA LYS A 120 6.92 -15.16 -18.26
C LYS A 120 7.87 -13.96 -18.42
N TRP A 121 7.68 -13.19 -19.48
CA TRP A 121 8.50 -12.00 -19.80
C TRP A 121 8.31 -10.83 -18.82
N ASP A 122 7.11 -10.71 -18.25
CA ASP A 122 6.81 -9.63 -17.29
C ASP A 122 7.33 -9.96 -15.89
N LEU A 123 7.49 -11.24 -15.55
CA LEU A 123 7.97 -11.68 -14.23
C LEU A 123 9.34 -11.10 -13.90
N ALA A 124 10.30 -11.13 -14.82
CA ALA A 124 11.63 -10.57 -14.58
C ALA A 124 11.56 -9.06 -14.22
N ASN A 125 10.84 -8.28 -15.02
CA ASN A 125 10.67 -6.84 -14.78
C ASN A 125 9.98 -6.55 -13.44
N GLN A 126 8.95 -7.32 -13.10
CA GLN A 126 8.25 -7.17 -11.83
C GLN A 126 9.18 -7.48 -10.65
N ARG A 127 9.96 -8.58 -10.71
CA ARG A 127 10.88 -8.97 -9.62
C ARG A 127 11.99 -7.96 -9.42
N ILE A 128 12.54 -7.41 -10.48
CA ILE A 128 13.52 -6.31 -10.41
C ILE A 128 12.93 -5.09 -9.67
N LYS A 129 11.73 -4.67 -10.05
CA LYS A 129 11.06 -3.52 -9.43
C LYS A 129 10.76 -3.75 -7.96
N ILE A 130 10.30 -4.96 -7.59
CA ILE A 130 10.00 -5.32 -6.21
C ILE A 130 11.29 -5.38 -5.38
N ALA A 131 12.34 -6.02 -5.86
CA ALA A 131 13.62 -6.09 -5.14
C ALA A 131 14.22 -4.70 -4.91
N LYS A 132 14.23 -3.84 -5.93
CA LYS A 132 14.68 -2.43 -5.79
C LYS A 132 13.84 -1.66 -4.78
N LYS A 133 12.52 -1.80 -4.81
CA LYS A 133 11.63 -1.15 -3.86
C LYS A 133 11.93 -1.58 -2.43
N ARG A 134 12.04 -2.90 -2.19
CA ARG A 134 12.36 -3.46 -0.88
C ARG A 134 13.68 -2.92 -0.35
N ALA A 135 14.73 -2.90 -1.17
CA ALA A 135 16.04 -2.35 -0.80
C ALA A 135 15.96 -0.87 -0.40
N MET A 136 15.20 -0.06 -1.12
CA MET A 136 15.04 1.36 -0.81
C MET A 136 14.24 1.58 0.49
N VAL A 137 13.18 0.82 0.71
CA VAL A 137 12.38 0.93 1.94
C VAL A 137 13.22 0.50 3.15
N ASP A 138 13.99 -0.58 3.03
CA ASP A 138 14.89 -1.06 4.08
C ASP A 138 15.94 0.01 4.43
N ALA A 139 16.63 0.58 3.44
CA ALA A 139 17.58 1.67 3.65
C ALA A 139 16.92 2.90 4.31
N CYS A 140 15.67 3.21 3.93
CA CYS A 140 14.90 4.31 4.51
C CYS A 140 14.60 4.06 6.00
N LEU A 141 14.17 2.86 6.36
CA LEU A 141 13.91 2.50 7.76
C LEU A 141 15.17 2.58 8.60
N MET A 142 16.33 2.22 8.03
CA MET A 142 17.64 2.29 8.70
C MET A 142 18.04 3.74 8.99
N ILE A 143 18.07 4.61 7.97
CA ILE A 143 18.49 6.02 8.16
C ILE A 143 17.52 6.77 9.08
N ALA A 144 16.22 6.53 8.96
CA ALA A 144 15.20 7.23 9.74
C ALA A 144 15.02 6.65 11.15
N GLN A 145 15.55 5.46 11.43
CA GLN A 145 15.37 4.72 12.69
C GLN A 145 13.90 4.52 13.09
N ILE A 146 13.03 4.31 12.08
CA ILE A 146 11.58 4.12 12.27
C ILE A 146 11.11 2.67 12.13
N SER A 147 12.02 1.71 12.14
CA SER A 147 11.71 0.26 12.12
C SER A 147 10.88 -0.21 13.33
N GLY A 148 10.87 0.58 14.40
CA GLY A 148 9.95 0.38 15.52
C GLY A 148 8.47 0.60 15.16
N MET A 149 8.19 1.43 14.17
CA MET A 149 6.85 1.86 13.77
C MET A 149 6.36 1.24 12.47
N PHE A 150 7.28 1.05 11.51
CA PHE A 150 7.00 0.51 10.20
C PHE A 150 7.80 -0.75 9.96
N THR A 151 7.33 -1.58 9.05
CA THR A 151 8.08 -2.73 8.53
C THR A 151 8.39 -2.53 7.05
N ALA A 152 9.50 -3.14 6.60
CA ALA A 152 9.82 -3.28 5.18
C ALA A 152 9.06 -4.45 4.54
N ASP A 153 8.62 -5.41 5.36
CA ASP A 153 8.00 -6.63 4.91
C ASP A 153 6.55 -6.36 4.50
N MET A 154 6.31 -6.53 3.24
CA MET A 154 4.97 -6.65 2.69
C MET A 154 4.71 -8.14 2.53
N GLU A 155 3.97 -8.72 3.44
CA GLU A 155 3.55 -10.12 3.35
C GLU A 155 2.62 -10.39 2.16
N ASP A 156 2.25 -9.36 1.41
CA ASP A 156 1.33 -9.49 0.28
C ASP A 156 1.74 -8.62 -0.90
N SER A 157 2.57 -9.20 -1.79
CA SER A 157 2.98 -8.56 -3.04
C SER A 157 1.83 -8.42 -4.07
N THR A 158 0.64 -8.92 -3.77
CA THR A 158 -0.54 -8.82 -4.65
C THR A 158 -1.15 -7.42 -4.69
N LEU A 159 -0.81 -6.55 -3.73
CA LEU A 159 -1.42 -5.23 -3.62
C LEU A 159 -0.67 -4.13 -4.38
N ASP A 160 0.60 -4.33 -4.72
CA ASP A 160 1.39 -3.28 -5.37
C ASP A 160 1.05 -3.05 -6.84
N GLU A 161 0.68 -4.09 -7.58
CA GLU A 161 0.23 -3.92 -8.96
C GLU A 161 -1.17 -3.31 -9.02
N GLN A 162 -2.02 -3.62 -8.05
CA GLN A 162 -3.34 -3.01 -7.93
C GLN A 162 -3.26 -1.57 -7.41
N SER A 163 -2.23 -1.18 -6.64
CA SER A 163 -2.10 0.19 -6.16
C SER A 163 -1.63 1.15 -7.26
N PHE A 164 -0.76 0.73 -8.19
CA PHE A 164 -0.41 1.55 -9.36
C PHE A 164 -1.58 1.71 -10.34
N GLU A 165 -2.33 0.66 -10.61
CA GLU A 165 -3.57 0.77 -11.38
C GLU A 165 -4.67 1.53 -10.62
N ASN A 166 -4.73 1.41 -9.29
CA ASN A 166 -5.73 2.10 -8.48
C ASN A 166 -5.37 3.56 -8.22
N VAL A 167 -4.10 3.95 -8.14
CA VAL A 167 -3.69 5.36 -8.09
C VAL A 167 -3.89 6.04 -9.45
N ALA A 168 -3.66 5.34 -10.55
CA ALA A 168 -4.05 5.84 -11.89
C ALA A 168 -5.59 5.85 -12.09
N ARG A 169 -6.33 4.97 -11.39
CA ARG A 169 -7.81 4.93 -11.38
C ARG A 169 -8.45 5.70 -10.24
N SER A 170 -7.73 6.06 -9.17
CA SER A 170 -8.28 6.77 -8.00
C SER A 170 -8.35 8.30 -8.15
N VAL A 171 -8.22 8.82 -9.35
CA VAL A 171 -8.97 10.01 -9.73
C VAL A 171 -10.37 9.56 -10.15
N THR A 172 -11.05 8.80 -9.29
CA THR A 172 -12.49 8.59 -9.44
C THR A 172 -13.13 9.96 -9.24
N ARG A 173 -13.60 10.51 -10.33
CA ARG A 173 -14.41 11.73 -10.25
C ARG A 173 -15.64 11.40 -9.42
N PRO A 174 -16.15 12.32 -8.61
CA PRO A 174 -17.34 12.09 -7.77
C PRO A 174 -18.54 11.50 -8.54
N ASP A 175 -18.60 11.76 -9.84
CA ASP A 175 -19.66 11.32 -10.73
C ASP A 175 -19.36 10.01 -11.49
N ASP A 176 -18.20 9.39 -11.31
CA ASP A 176 -17.91 8.08 -11.91
C ASP A 176 -18.76 6.98 -11.25
N LEU A 177 -19.11 5.96 -12.02
CA LEU A 177 -19.83 4.79 -11.50
C LEU A 177 -18.94 3.96 -10.57
N ILE A 178 -19.56 3.30 -9.60
CA ILE A 178 -18.86 2.36 -8.74
C ILE A 178 -18.35 1.14 -9.50
N SER A 179 -17.23 0.60 -9.07
CA SER A 179 -16.60 -0.60 -9.68
C SER A 179 -17.41 -1.87 -9.39
N ALA A 180 -17.22 -2.91 -10.22
CA ALA A 180 -17.82 -4.23 -9.98
C ALA A 180 -17.45 -4.82 -8.61
N LYS A 181 -16.27 -4.50 -8.06
CA LYS A 181 -15.84 -4.90 -6.71
C LYS A 181 -16.68 -4.19 -5.64
N GLN A 182 -16.96 -2.91 -5.81
CA GLN A 182 -17.82 -2.14 -4.91
C GLN A 182 -19.26 -2.62 -4.95
N VAL A 183 -19.79 -2.95 -6.14
CA VAL A 183 -21.10 -3.61 -6.26
C VAL A 183 -21.15 -4.93 -5.49
N LYS A 184 -20.10 -5.77 -5.63
CA LYS A 184 -20.01 -7.05 -4.88
C LYS A 184 -19.96 -6.81 -3.37
N ARG A 185 -19.17 -5.83 -2.92
CA ARG A 185 -19.09 -5.46 -1.50
C ARG A 185 -20.45 -5.01 -0.96
N LEU A 186 -21.18 -4.18 -1.70
CA LEU A 186 -22.51 -3.71 -1.31
C LEU A 186 -23.46 -4.89 -1.06
N TYR A 187 -23.53 -5.87 -1.95
CA TYR A 187 -24.36 -7.06 -1.73
C TYR A 187 -23.86 -7.94 -0.58
N THR A 188 -22.55 -8.00 -0.35
CA THR A 188 -21.99 -8.69 0.82
C THR A 188 -22.41 -7.99 2.11
N LEU A 189 -22.46 -6.66 2.16
CA LEU A 189 -22.98 -5.90 3.30
C LEU A 189 -24.46 -6.17 3.52
N CYS A 190 -25.29 -6.22 2.47
CA CYS A 190 -26.69 -6.60 2.60
C CYS A 190 -26.84 -7.98 3.25
N THR A 191 -26.12 -8.98 2.77
CA THR A 191 -26.16 -10.35 3.34
C THR A 191 -25.70 -10.37 4.79
N ARG A 192 -24.64 -9.63 5.13
CA ARG A 192 -24.09 -9.58 6.50
C ARG A 192 -25.06 -8.94 7.49
N ASN A 193 -25.82 -7.95 7.05
CA ASN A 193 -26.75 -7.18 7.89
C ASN A 193 -28.20 -7.69 7.75
N SER A 194 -28.41 -8.87 7.18
CA SER A 194 -29.72 -9.49 6.97
C SER A 194 -30.72 -8.60 6.19
N VAL A 195 -30.19 -7.73 5.33
CA VAL A 195 -31.01 -6.87 4.45
C VAL A 195 -31.41 -7.69 3.22
N ASP A 196 -32.71 -7.89 3.04
CA ASP A 196 -33.25 -8.62 1.89
C ASP A 196 -33.12 -7.84 0.58
N SER A 197 -33.38 -8.51 -0.55
CA SER A 197 -33.22 -7.94 -1.89
C SER A 197 -34.13 -6.74 -2.13
N ASP A 198 -35.35 -6.76 -1.61
CA ASP A 198 -36.34 -5.72 -1.84
C ASP A 198 -36.01 -4.45 -1.04
N THR A 199 -35.58 -4.64 0.18
CA THR A 199 -35.09 -3.55 1.04
C THR A 199 -33.81 -2.94 0.46
N ALA A 200 -32.87 -3.75 -0.02
CA ALA A 200 -31.65 -3.25 -0.68
C ALA A 200 -32.01 -2.44 -1.95
N ALA A 201 -32.94 -2.94 -2.75
CA ALA A 201 -33.43 -2.22 -3.94
C ALA A 201 -34.09 -0.88 -3.57
N LYS A 202 -34.86 -0.86 -2.46
CA LYS A 202 -35.48 0.37 -1.95
C LYS A 202 -34.44 1.39 -1.49
N ILE A 203 -33.43 0.99 -0.74
CA ILE A 203 -32.32 1.89 -0.30
C ILE A 203 -31.60 2.50 -1.49
N ILE A 204 -31.35 1.71 -2.54
CA ILE A 204 -30.71 2.16 -3.78
C ILE A 204 -31.64 3.13 -4.54
N SER A 205 -32.94 2.81 -4.62
CA SER A 205 -33.95 3.66 -5.26
C SER A 205 -34.13 5.00 -4.55
N ASP A 206 -34.15 5.00 -3.21
CA ASP A 206 -34.23 6.21 -2.39
C ASP A 206 -33.00 7.10 -2.55
N ALA A 207 -31.86 6.54 -2.94
CA ALA A 207 -30.65 7.27 -3.31
C ALA A 207 -30.66 7.78 -4.76
N GLY A 208 -31.74 7.52 -5.53
CA GLY A 208 -31.92 8.01 -6.90
C GLY A 208 -31.35 7.11 -7.99
N TYR A 209 -31.06 5.83 -7.69
CA TYR A 209 -30.49 4.88 -8.65
C TYR A 209 -31.43 3.71 -8.91
N LYS A 210 -31.49 3.24 -10.17
CA LYS A 210 -32.33 2.08 -10.55
C LYS A 210 -31.65 0.76 -10.20
N THR A 211 -30.32 0.72 -10.26
CA THR A 211 -29.53 -0.49 -10.00
C THR A 211 -28.23 -0.14 -9.27
N ALA A 212 -27.66 -1.10 -8.54
CA ALA A 212 -26.37 -0.92 -7.86
C ALA A 212 -25.23 -0.55 -8.83
N LYS A 213 -25.33 -0.91 -10.11
CA LYS A 213 -24.30 -0.59 -11.11
C LYS A 213 -24.31 0.87 -11.55
N GLU A 214 -25.38 1.60 -11.27
CA GLU A 214 -25.56 3.02 -11.63
C GLU A 214 -25.11 3.96 -10.51
N ILE A 215 -24.79 3.43 -9.33
CA ILE A 215 -24.38 4.22 -8.16
C ILE A 215 -23.08 4.97 -8.50
N LYS A 216 -23.06 6.26 -8.18
CA LYS A 216 -21.90 7.12 -8.34
C LYS A 216 -21.00 7.03 -7.10
N GLN A 217 -19.70 7.26 -7.29
CA GLN A 217 -18.70 7.19 -6.22
C GLN A 217 -19.04 8.09 -5.03
N LYS A 218 -19.55 9.30 -5.28
CA LYS A 218 -19.92 10.27 -4.24
C LYS A 218 -21.01 9.77 -3.28
N ASP A 219 -21.89 8.88 -3.75
CA ASP A 219 -23.06 8.42 -2.98
C ASP A 219 -22.87 7.00 -2.41
N TYR A 220 -21.76 6.33 -2.80
CA TYR A 220 -21.51 4.93 -2.45
C TYR A 220 -21.40 4.70 -0.93
N ASP A 221 -20.62 5.52 -0.23
CA ASP A 221 -20.41 5.36 1.21
C ASP A 221 -21.67 5.68 2.01
N ALA A 222 -22.46 6.66 1.57
CA ALA A 222 -23.76 6.97 2.19
C ALA A 222 -24.76 5.82 2.07
N ILE A 223 -24.76 5.13 0.92
CA ILE A 223 -25.59 3.94 0.70
C ILE A 223 -25.11 2.77 1.57
N CYS A 224 -23.81 2.52 1.63
CA CYS A 224 -23.23 1.48 2.50
C CYS A 224 -23.60 1.71 3.97
N ASN A 225 -23.47 2.94 4.48
CA ASN A 225 -23.81 3.30 5.85
C ASN A 225 -25.31 3.09 6.15
N LYS A 226 -26.19 3.38 5.20
CA LYS A 226 -27.62 3.09 5.36
C LYS A 226 -27.92 1.59 5.47
N ILE A 227 -27.19 0.75 4.72
CA ILE A 227 -27.34 -0.71 4.80
C ILE A 227 -26.83 -1.21 6.15
N GLU A 228 -25.70 -0.69 6.65
CA GLU A 228 -25.12 -1.07 7.94
C GLU A 228 -26.00 -0.65 9.11
N SER A 229 -26.61 0.54 9.06
CA SER A 229 -27.51 1.03 10.12
C SER A 229 -28.91 0.39 10.08
N TYR A 230 -29.28 -0.30 9.01
CA TYR A 230 -30.60 -0.93 8.89
C TYR A 230 -30.79 -2.10 9.88
N SER A 231 -29.71 -2.82 10.24
CA SER A 231 -29.80 -3.91 11.23
C SER A 231 -30.06 -3.43 12.66
N GLU A 232 -29.64 -2.21 13.02
CA GLU A 232 -29.85 -1.65 14.35
C GLU A 232 -31.30 -1.22 14.61
N THR A 233 -32.04 -0.89 13.53
CA THR A 233 -33.44 -0.47 13.66
C THR A 233 -34.42 -1.65 13.79
N VAL A 234 -34.08 -2.83 13.26
CA VAL A 234 -34.95 -4.03 13.34
C VAL A 234 -34.88 -4.71 14.70
N GLU A 235 -33.76 -4.62 15.43
CA GLU A 235 -33.63 -5.15 16.81
C GLU A 235 -34.32 -4.26 17.85
N GLY A 236 -34.62 -2.97 17.54
CA GLY A 236 -35.29 -2.05 18.44
C GLY A 236 -36.82 -2.15 18.48
N GLU A 237 -37.45 -2.82 17.52
CA GLU A 237 -38.92 -2.95 17.43
C GLU A 237 -39.51 -4.26 18.00
N ILE A 238 -38.67 -5.16 18.53
CA ILE A 238 -39.17 -6.47 19.09
C ILE A 238 -39.29 -6.44 20.63
N VAL A 239 -39.20 -5.29 21.29
CA VAL A 239 -39.45 -5.16 22.71
C VAL A 239 -40.54 -4.11 22.98
N ASN A 240 -41.80 -4.56 22.77
CA ASN A 240 -42.97 -4.09 23.51
C ASN A 240 -44.10 -5.11 23.39
#